data_ebc3d081b5970587c505aeb0af68cec1
#
_entry.id   ebc3d081b5970587c505aeb0af68cec1
#
_cell.length_a   1.000
_cell.length_b   1.000
_cell.length_c   1.000
_cell.angle_alpha   90.00
_cell.angle_beta   90.00
_cell.angle_gamma   90.00
#
_symmetry.space_group_name_H-M   'P 1'
#
loop_
_entity.id
_entity.type
_entity.pdbx_description
1 polymer ?
#
loop_
_entity_poly.entity_id
_entity_poly.type
_entity_poly.pdbx_seq_one_letter_code
_entity_poly.pdbx_strand_id
1 'polypeptide(L)'
;CAGENAGVIKMVADSKMLGEVVVKSSLPKTILKNGGITTTVAESVLEKAGTMEHLLDRIPNVSAQNGNIAVFGRGEPIIYINGRQMRDRSELDRLSSDNIKSVEVISNPGARYAASTKAVIRITTKKIQGDGFGFDATTEGSYDEKKNMGGYGRLNMYYRKQGLELGAYAYGAKQSSPDEKDLQQMTYLDKTWNQQDKTRWKNKTETFSSRLNISYQFDNNNSLGASFSFLRNPKLITDGKTEGSVLRDEDLTETNTSIRSEFGQNSNLSSNIYYVGKVGKLGIDFNTDWFWSKGNNKNNIDEHYQEVNSDMQNQLVNSTTSKYNRLIASKIVLSYPLLGGDLSVGGEYSFTNRNTNYAIIPNTLADNVRDRIKEGMSAAFVTYSRDFGKLNMEAGLRYENVDFKYYDDGKYMAEQSKTYGDWFPSLSFSMPIGNVQMQLSYAADIDRPNYWVLRSGVQYSNHYTYETGNPFLVSEISRDISYDLAYKWLTFNLTYEHVSDPIYQTVEMYKDNATIGLMRMINGKSYNNVSSMLTLQPTFG
;
A
#
# COMPACT_ATOMS: atom_id res chain seq x y z
N CYS A 1 -26.77 -36.86 -70.66
CA CYS A 1 -26.96 -36.49 -69.24
C CYS A 1 -28.16 -35.59 -69.17
N ALA A 2 -29.27 -36.10 -68.62
CA ALA A 2 -30.49 -35.35 -68.40
C ALA A 2 -30.31 -34.48 -67.13
N GLY A 3 -30.46 -33.16 -67.29
CA GLY A 3 -30.47 -32.25 -66.18
C GLY A 3 -31.83 -32.31 -65.48
N GLU A 4 -31.84 -32.77 -64.24
CA GLU A 4 -33.01 -32.65 -63.35
C GLU A 4 -33.18 -31.20 -62.94
N ASN A 5 -34.34 -30.63 -63.23
CA ASN A 5 -34.72 -29.28 -62.81
C ASN A 5 -35.15 -29.31 -61.38
N ALA A 6 -34.36 -28.69 -60.52
CA ALA A 6 -34.50 -28.72 -59.03
C ALA A 6 -35.65 -27.87 -58.45
N GLY A 7 -36.67 -27.55 -59.27
CA GLY A 7 -37.86 -26.88 -58.73
C GLY A 7 -37.60 -25.50 -58.10
N VAL A 8 -38.61 -24.66 -58.01
CA VAL A 8 -38.55 -23.34 -57.38
C VAL A 8 -38.62 -23.52 -55.89
N ILE A 9 -37.52 -23.30 -55.17
CA ILE A 9 -37.48 -23.23 -53.70
C ILE A 9 -38.03 -21.87 -53.29
N LYS A 10 -39.26 -21.81 -52.81
CA LYS A 10 -39.81 -20.61 -52.15
C LYS A 10 -39.24 -20.51 -50.75
N MET A 11 -38.27 -19.62 -50.52
CA MET A 11 -37.87 -19.23 -49.18
C MET A 11 -38.88 -18.24 -48.61
N VAL A 12 -39.50 -18.58 -47.50
CA VAL A 12 -40.28 -17.66 -46.68
C VAL A 12 -39.29 -16.98 -45.74
N ALA A 13 -39.21 -15.66 -45.83
CA ALA A 13 -38.41 -14.89 -44.88
C ALA A 13 -39.05 -15.01 -43.48
N ASP A 14 -38.46 -15.79 -42.58
CA ASP A 14 -38.80 -15.80 -41.18
C ASP A 14 -38.08 -14.62 -40.50
N SER A 15 -38.70 -13.44 -40.58
CA SER A 15 -38.25 -12.27 -39.86
C SER A 15 -38.67 -12.41 -38.38
N LYS A 16 -37.93 -13.18 -37.59
CA LYS A 16 -37.94 -12.98 -36.14
C LYS A 16 -37.35 -11.60 -35.85
N MET A 17 -38.21 -10.62 -35.61
CA MET A 17 -37.79 -9.39 -34.95
C MET A 17 -37.18 -9.80 -33.62
N LEU A 18 -35.86 -9.72 -33.49
CA LEU A 18 -35.19 -9.70 -32.20
C LEU A 18 -35.77 -8.51 -31.44
N GLY A 19 -36.50 -8.79 -30.36
CA GLY A 19 -37.02 -7.74 -29.50
C GLY A 19 -35.86 -6.82 -29.12
N GLU A 20 -36.10 -5.53 -29.21
CA GLU A 20 -35.14 -4.50 -28.81
C GLU A 20 -34.65 -4.81 -27.40
N VAL A 21 -33.42 -5.27 -27.26
CA VAL A 21 -32.79 -5.39 -25.93
C VAL A 21 -32.38 -3.99 -25.54
N VAL A 22 -33.33 -3.27 -24.93
CA VAL A 22 -33.03 -2.01 -24.25
C VAL A 22 -32.20 -2.34 -23.02
N VAL A 23 -30.90 -2.28 -23.15
CA VAL A 23 -29.99 -2.33 -22.02
C VAL A 23 -30.18 -1.03 -21.24
N LYS A 24 -31.12 -1.00 -20.31
CA LYS A 24 -31.27 0.08 -19.33
C LYS A 24 -30.11 -0.01 -18.35
N SER A 25 -28.98 0.58 -18.69
CA SER A 25 -27.88 0.77 -17.76
C SER A 25 -28.33 1.82 -16.72
N SER A 26 -28.48 1.39 -15.47
CA SER A 26 -28.86 2.30 -14.38
C SER A 26 -27.62 3.01 -13.81
N LEU A 27 -27.84 4.20 -13.23
CA LEU A 27 -26.82 4.88 -12.44
C LEU A 27 -26.41 3.99 -11.26
N PRO A 28 -25.13 3.98 -10.87
CA PRO A 28 -24.69 3.25 -9.68
C PRO A 28 -25.40 3.80 -8.44
N LYS A 29 -25.93 2.90 -7.63
CA LYS A 29 -26.55 3.28 -6.36
C LYS A 29 -25.47 3.37 -5.28
N THR A 30 -25.44 4.52 -4.60
CA THR A 30 -24.50 4.78 -3.49
C THR A 30 -25.26 4.78 -2.16
N ILE A 31 -24.75 4.08 -1.15
CA ILE A 31 -25.32 3.98 0.20
C ILE A 31 -24.20 4.28 1.21
N LEU A 32 -24.49 5.16 2.17
CA LEU A 32 -23.62 5.45 3.32
C LEU A 32 -24.05 4.62 4.52
N LYS A 33 -23.16 3.78 5.04
CA LYS A 33 -23.44 2.95 6.23
C LYS A 33 -22.12 2.49 6.87
N ASN A 34 -22.09 2.42 8.21
CA ASN A 34 -20.98 1.89 9.01
C ASN A 34 -19.63 2.54 8.67
N GLY A 35 -19.59 3.87 8.53
CA GLY A 35 -18.35 4.60 8.20
C GLY A 35 -17.90 4.45 6.75
N GLY A 36 -18.65 3.75 5.89
CA GLY A 36 -18.29 3.47 4.51
C GLY A 36 -19.28 3.98 3.47
N ILE A 37 -18.78 4.13 2.24
CA ILE A 37 -19.53 4.47 1.03
C ILE A 37 -19.60 3.21 0.16
N THR A 38 -20.77 2.59 0.07
CA THR A 38 -20.98 1.41 -0.79
C THR A 38 -21.56 1.82 -2.13
N THR A 39 -20.84 1.54 -3.21
CA THR A 39 -21.28 1.77 -4.60
C THR A 39 -21.65 0.43 -5.24
N THR A 40 -22.89 0.33 -5.74
CA THR A 40 -23.35 -0.86 -6.47
C THR A 40 -22.81 -0.82 -7.90
N VAL A 41 -22.09 -1.88 -8.29
CA VAL A 41 -21.49 -2.04 -9.63
C VAL A 41 -22.41 -2.86 -10.52
N ALA A 42 -22.95 -3.97 -10.01
CA ALA A 42 -23.85 -4.84 -10.76
C ALA A 42 -25.06 -4.07 -11.31
N GLU A 43 -25.44 -4.34 -12.56
CA GLU A 43 -26.57 -3.72 -13.26
C GLU A 43 -26.44 -2.19 -13.44
N SER A 44 -25.22 -1.64 -13.29
CA SER A 44 -24.93 -0.22 -13.48
C SER A 44 -23.96 0.01 -14.64
N VAL A 45 -23.77 1.28 -15.04
CA VAL A 45 -22.77 1.67 -16.06
C VAL A 45 -21.35 1.25 -15.67
N LEU A 46 -21.07 1.08 -14.38
CA LEU A 46 -19.76 0.67 -13.85
C LEU A 46 -19.42 -0.77 -14.18
N GLU A 47 -20.40 -1.63 -14.45
CA GLU A 47 -20.17 -3.02 -14.86
C GLU A 47 -19.37 -3.13 -16.17
N LYS A 48 -19.42 -2.08 -17.00
CA LYS A 48 -18.71 -1.99 -18.28
C LYS A 48 -17.36 -1.28 -18.20
N ALA A 49 -16.85 -1.02 -17.03
CA ALA A 49 -15.56 -0.33 -16.85
C ALA A 49 -14.35 -1.16 -17.34
N GLY A 50 -14.51 -2.49 -17.45
CA GLY A 50 -13.47 -3.43 -17.91
C GLY A 50 -12.56 -3.88 -16.78
N THR A 51 -11.43 -3.21 -16.58
CA THR A 51 -10.46 -3.59 -15.54
C THR A 51 -10.87 -3.08 -14.15
N MET A 52 -10.28 -3.69 -13.09
CA MET A 52 -10.49 -3.21 -11.72
C MET A 52 -9.93 -1.81 -11.50
N GLU A 53 -8.82 -1.46 -12.15
CA GLU A 53 -8.24 -0.12 -12.06
C GLU A 53 -9.21 0.94 -12.60
N HIS A 54 -9.76 0.72 -13.80
CA HIS A 54 -10.75 1.61 -14.39
C HIS A 54 -12.07 1.66 -13.60
N LEU A 55 -12.45 0.54 -12.97
CA LEU A 55 -13.61 0.53 -12.08
C LEU A 55 -13.35 1.36 -10.84
N LEU A 56 -12.24 1.12 -10.14
CA LEU A 56 -11.89 1.80 -8.89
C LEU A 56 -11.69 3.30 -9.09
N ASP A 57 -11.13 3.74 -10.21
CA ASP A 57 -10.96 5.17 -10.54
C ASP A 57 -12.31 5.90 -10.75
N ARG A 58 -13.40 5.15 -10.92
CA ARG A 58 -14.77 5.69 -11.02
C ARG A 58 -15.57 5.56 -9.73
N ILE A 59 -15.00 4.99 -8.68
CA ILE A 59 -15.62 4.90 -7.36
C ILE A 59 -15.38 6.22 -6.61
N PRO A 60 -16.40 6.79 -5.95
CA PRO A 60 -16.21 8.00 -5.15
C PRO A 60 -15.08 7.85 -4.12
N ASN A 61 -14.31 8.92 -3.93
CA ASN A 61 -13.16 9.02 -3.02
C ASN A 61 -11.99 8.08 -3.33
N VAL A 62 -11.96 7.43 -4.48
CA VAL A 62 -10.85 6.55 -4.90
C VAL A 62 -10.17 7.14 -6.13
N SER A 63 -8.86 7.07 -6.15
CA SER A 63 -8.02 7.28 -7.32
C SER A 63 -7.26 5.98 -7.60
N ALA A 64 -7.33 5.48 -8.84
CA ALA A 64 -6.67 4.25 -9.25
C ALA A 64 -6.02 4.45 -10.62
N GLN A 65 -4.74 4.83 -10.63
CA GLN A 65 -4.00 5.17 -11.84
C GLN A 65 -2.57 4.62 -11.79
N ASN A 66 -2.10 4.12 -12.95
CA ASN A 66 -0.74 3.59 -13.11
C ASN A 66 -0.38 2.54 -12.06
N GLY A 67 -1.38 1.73 -11.74
CA GLY A 67 -1.19 0.74 -10.73
C GLY A 67 -1.26 1.26 -9.28
N ASN A 68 -1.39 2.53 -8.95
CA ASN A 68 -1.55 3.07 -7.60
C ASN A 68 -3.02 3.24 -7.24
N ILE A 69 -3.43 2.73 -6.08
CA ILE A 69 -4.78 2.91 -5.55
C ILE A 69 -4.68 3.72 -4.27
N ALA A 70 -5.40 4.81 -4.20
CA ALA A 70 -5.44 5.68 -3.04
C ALA A 70 -6.88 6.10 -2.72
N VAL A 71 -7.18 6.26 -1.44
CA VAL A 71 -8.40 6.90 -0.96
C VAL A 71 -8.08 8.35 -0.65
N PHE A 72 -8.92 9.27 -1.11
CA PHE A 72 -8.70 10.71 -0.97
C PHE A 72 -8.46 11.10 0.50
N GLY A 73 -7.35 11.86 0.73
CA GLY A 73 -6.92 12.29 2.05
C GLY A 73 -6.41 11.20 2.98
N ARG A 74 -6.39 9.90 2.55
CA ARG A 74 -6.04 8.74 3.39
C ARG A 74 -4.88 7.91 2.86
N GLY A 75 -4.49 8.10 1.60
CA GLY A 75 -3.44 7.32 0.97
C GLY A 75 -3.85 5.91 0.58
N GLU A 76 -2.90 4.96 0.64
CA GLU A 76 -3.09 3.58 0.18
C GLU A 76 -4.02 2.79 1.11
N PRO A 77 -5.14 2.21 0.60
CA PRO A 77 -6.08 1.43 1.40
C PRO A 77 -5.65 -0.03 1.56
N ILE A 78 -6.12 -0.66 2.64
CA ILE A 78 -6.16 -2.12 2.72
C ILE A 78 -7.37 -2.61 1.93
N ILE A 79 -7.15 -3.55 1.00
CA ILE A 79 -8.21 -4.08 0.14
C ILE A 79 -8.65 -5.46 0.61
N TYR A 80 -9.96 -5.67 0.67
CA TYR A 80 -10.61 -6.94 0.96
C TYR A 80 -11.41 -7.39 -0.26
N ILE A 81 -11.31 -8.67 -0.62
CA ILE A 81 -12.12 -9.31 -1.66
C ILE A 81 -12.95 -10.41 -1.00
N ASN A 82 -14.27 -10.29 -1.04
CA ASN A 82 -15.21 -11.21 -0.39
C ASN A 82 -14.91 -11.47 1.10
N GLY A 83 -14.53 -10.41 1.83
CA GLY A 83 -14.20 -10.47 3.26
C GLY A 83 -12.77 -10.93 3.57
N ARG A 84 -11.99 -11.42 2.61
CA ARG A 84 -10.59 -11.81 2.76
C ARG A 84 -9.67 -10.64 2.40
N GLN A 85 -8.72 -10.32 3.26
CA GLN A 85 -7.72 -9.29 2.94
C GLN A 85 -6.87 -9.72 1.74
N MET A 86 -6.77 -8.84 0.75
CA MET A 86 -5.88 -8.98 -0.38
C MET A 86 -4.41 -8.91 0.10
N ARG A 87 -3.60 -9.84 -0.35
CA ARG A 87 -2.18 -9.89 0.01
C ARG A 87 -1.26 -9.50 -1.14
N ASP A 88 -1.80 -9.43 -2.33
CA ASP A 88 -1.05 -9.11 -3.54
C ASP A 88 -1.95 -8.47 -4.59
N ARG A 89 -1.41 -7.47 -5.26
CA ARG A 89 -2.13 -6.70 -6.25
C ARG A 89 -2.59 -7.51 -7.47
N SER A 90 -1.88 -8.57 -7.84
CA SER A 90 -2.30 -9.47 -8.91
C SER A 90 -3.67 -10.11 -8.67
N GLU A 91 -4.19 -10.06 -7.44
CA GLU A 91 -5.55 -10.50 -7.14
C GLU A 91 -6.60 -9.57 -7.77
N LEU A 92 -6.30 -8.27 -7.86
CA LEU A 92 -7.17 -7.31 -8.57
C LEU A 92 -7.10 -7.47 -10.08
N ASP A 93 -5.92 -7.75 -10.61
CA ASP A 93 -5.72 -7.91 -12.06
C ASP A 93 -6.54 -9.06 -12.67
N ARG A 94 -6.97 -10.03 -11.82
CA ARG A 94 -7.82 -11.15 -12.22
C ARG A 94 -9.31 -10.85 -12.18
N LEU A 95 -9.69 -9.72 -11.59
CA LEU A 95 -11.09 -9.31 -11.50
C LEU A 95 -11.43 -8.39 -12.67
N SER A 96 -12.57 -8.65 -13.28
CA SER A 96 -13.19 -7.76 -14.27
C SER A 96 -14.41 -7.09 -13.64
N SER A 97 -14.72 -5.87 -14.06
CA SER A 97 -15.83 -5.08 -13.51
C SER A 97 -17.19 -5.78 -13.63
N ASP A 98 -17.39 -6.61 -14.66
CA ASP A 98 -18.61 -7.39 -14.87
C ASP A 98 -18.83 -8.49 -13.82
N ASN A 99 -17.76 -8.91 -13.12
CA ASN A 99 -17.79 -9.87 -12.02
C ASN A 99 -17.98 -9.21 -10.64
N ILE A 100 -18.04 -7.89 -10.57
CA ILE A 100 -18.17 -7.16 -9.32
C ILE A 100 -19.65 -6.89 -9.01
N LYS A 101 -20.03 -7.15 -7.76
CA LYS A 101 -21.35 -6.81 -7.23
C LYS A 101 -21.36 -5.38 -6.65
N SER A 102 -20.39 -5.06 -5.80
CA SER A 102 -20.28 -3.76 -5.13
C SER A 102 -18.86 -3.49 -4.66
N VAL A 103 -18.55 -2.21 -4.52
CA VAL A 103 -17.32 -1.70 -3.89
C VAL A 103 -17.71 -0.81 -2.72
N GLU A 104 -17.17 -1.07 -1.54
CA GLU A 104 -17.32 -0.25 -0.34
C GLU A 104 -15.99 0.41 -0.01
N VAL A 105 -16.01 1.73 0.18
CA VAL A 105 -14.85 2.55 0.56
C VAL A 105 -15.07 3.06 1.98
N ILE A 106 -14.17 2.73 2.89
CA ILE A 106 -14.23 3.16 4.30
C ILE A 106 -13.03 4.07 4.53
N SER A 107 -13.28 5.37 4.60
CA SER A 107 -12.26 6.40 4.83
C SER A 107 -11.85 6.53 6.30
N ASN A 108 -12.73 6.14 7.22
CA ASN A 108 -12.48 6.08 8.66
C ASN A 108 -12.72 4.64 9.15
N PRO A 109 -11.74 3.73 9.01
CA PRO A 109 -11.88 2.36 9.46
C PRO A 109 -12.15 2.29 10.96
N GLY A 110 -13.17 1.53 11.36
CA GLY A 110 -13.51 1.34 12.77
C GLY A 110 -12.52 0.44 13.50
N ALA A 111 -12.78 0.24 14.79
CA ALA A 111 -11.91 -0.49 15.73
C ALA A 111 -11.58 -1.95 15.32
N ARG A 112 -12.36 -2.54 14.42
CA ARG A 112 -12.11 -3.87 13.85
C ARG A 112 -10.79 -3.96 13.06
N TYR A 113 -10.31 -2.84 12.51
CA TYR A 113 -9.05 -2.77 11.77
C TYR A 113 -7.90 -2.35 12.67
N ALA A 114 -6.66 -2.64 12.26
CA ALA A 114 -5.48 -2.12 12.95
C ALA A 114 -5.54 -0.58 12.98
N ALA A 115 -5.14 0.03 14.09
CA ALA A 115 -5.19 1.49 14.23
C ALA A 115 -4.32 2.22 13.19
N SER A 116 -3.33 1.56 12.60
CA SER A 116 -2.53 2.08 11.48
C SER A 116 -3.22 2.01 10.10
N THR A 117 -4.45 1.49 10.03
CA THR A 117 -5.20 1.39 8.77
C THR A 117 -5.91 2.69 8.47
N LYS A 118 -5.42 3.45 7.51
CA LYS A 118 -5.98 4.77 7.13
C LYS A 118 -7.25 4.68 6.29
N ALA A 119 -7.39 3.63 5.47
CA ALA A 119 -8.57 3.38 4.65
C ALA A 119 -8.73 1.90 4.32
N VAL A 120 -9.96 1.50 4.00
CA VAL A 120 -10.28 0.14 3.57
C VAL A 120 -11.16 0.18 2.32
N ILE A 121 -10.87 -0.68 1.35
CA ILE A 121 -11.75 -0.97 0.21
C ILE A 121 -12.22 -2.41 0.32
N ARG A 122 -13.52 -2.64 0.33
CA ARG A 122 -14.13 -3.98 0.29
C ARG A 122 -14.78 -4.20 -1.07
N ILE A 123 -14.29 -5.21 -1.79
CA ILE A 123 -14.82 -5.63 -3.08
C ILE A 123 -15.64 -6.88 -2.88
N THR A 124 -16.92 -6.83 -3.24
CA THR A 124 -17.79 -7.99 -3.26
C THR A 124 -18.01 -8.42 -4.71
N THR A 125 -17.67 -9.66 -5.03
CA THR A 125 -17.87 -10.21 -6.37
C THR A 125 -19.27 -10.84 -6.51
N LYS A 126 -19.75 -10.97 -7.75
CA LYS A 126 -20.88 -11.84 -8.06
C LYS A 126 -20.46 -13.30 -7.77
N LYS A 127 -21.41 -14.16 -7.39
CA LYS A 127 -21.08 -15.58 -7.23
C LYS A 127 -20.64 -16.14 -8.60
N ILE A 128 -19.42 -16.62 -8.66
CA ILE A 128 -18.93 -17.37 -9.82
C ILE A 128 -19.65 -18.73 -9.80
N GLN A 129 -20.40 -19.03 -10.83
CA GLN A 129 -21.10 -20.31 -10.97
C GLN A 129 -20.26 -21.24 -11.84
N GLY A 130 -20.12 -22.50 -11.39
CA GLY A 130 -19.54 -23.60 -12.14
C GLY A 130 -18.19 -24.09 -11.67
N ASP A 131 -18.00 -25.41 -11.84
CA ASP A 131 -16.72 -26.10 -11.69
C ASP A 131 -15.93 -25.94 -12.99
N GLY A 132 -14.60 -25.92 -12.92
CA GLY A 132 -13.76 -25.84 -14.11
C GLY A 132 -12.30 -25.53 -13.84
N PHE A 133 -11.55 -25.54 -14.92
CA PHE A 133 -10.15 -25.08 -14.98
C PHE A 133 -10.07 -23.88 -15.91
N GLY A 134 -9.26 -22.91 -15.58
CA GLY A 134 -8.96 -21.78 -16.43
C GLY A 134 -7.55 -21.29 -16.24
N PHE A 135 -7.05 -20.56 -17.21
CA PHE A 135 -5.76 -19.87 -17.13
C PHE A 135 -5.82 -18.57 -17.92
N ASP A 136 -5.00 -17.62 -17.53
CA ASP A 136 -4.61 -16.48 -18.35
C ASP A 136 -3.09 -16.39 -18.42
N ALA A 137 -2.59 -16.00 -19.58
CA ALA A 137 -1.18 -15.75 -19.81
C ALA A 137 -1.01 -14.39 -20.50
N THR A 138 -0.14 -13.56 -19.96
CA THR A 138 0.18 -12.26 -20.52
C THR A 138 1.69 -12.15 -20.69
N THR A 139 2.12 -11.62 -21.84
CA THR A 139 3.52 -11.24 -22.06
C THR A 139 3.56 -9.84 -22.65
N GLU A 140 4.50 -9.05 -22.18
CA GLU A 140 4.73 -7.70 -22.66
C GLU A 140 6.22 -7.47 -22.86
N GLY A 141 6.57 -6.83 -23.97
CA GLY A 141 7.92 -6.33 -24.24
C GLY A 141 7.89 -4.81 -24.37
N SER A 142 8.84 -4.14 -23.78
CA SER A 142 9.02 -2.69 -23.88
C SER A 142 10.40 -2.34 -24.41
N TYR A 143 10.44 -1.29 -25.22
CA TYR A 143 11.68 -0.71 -25.74
C TYR A 143 11.50 0.79 -25.80
N ASP A 144 12.43 1.53 -25.21
CA ASP A 144 12.40 3.00 -25.19
C ASP A 144 13.43 3.62 -26.15
N GLU A 145 13.30 4.94 -26.39
CA GLU A 145 14.21 5.72 -27.26
C GLU A 145 15.68 5.70 -26.76
N LYS A 146 15.90 5.50 -25.45
CA LYS A 146 17.22 5.39 -24.84
C LYS A 146 17.79 3.95 -24.93
N LYS A 147 17.19 3.08 -25.76
CA LYS A 147 17.57 1.67 -26.00
C LYS A 147 17.48 0.79 -24.74
N ASN A 148 16.59 1.14 -23.80
CA ASN A 148 16.30 0.27 -22.67
C ASN A 148 15.28 -0.78 -23.10
N MET A 149 15.63 -2.04 -22.87
CA MET A 149 14.75 -3.17 -23.12
C MET A 149 14.18 -3.66 -21.80
N GLY A 150 12.90 -3.90 -21.77
CA GLY A 150 12.19 -4.47 -20.65
C GLY A 150 11.11 -5.44 -21.11
N GLY A 151 10.48 -6.09 -20.15
CA GLY A 151 9.33 -6.93 -20.42
C GLY A 151 8.99 -7.81 -19.22
N TYR A 152 7.82 -8.40 -19.28
CA TYR A 152 7.36 -9.36 -18.29
C TYR A 152 6.54 -10.49 -18.91
N GLY A 153 6.50 -11.61 -18.21
CA GLY A 153 5.57 -12.71 -18.43
C GLY A 153 4.80 -13.01 -17.17
N ARG A 154 3.51 -13.24 -17.29
CA ARG A 154 2.59 -13.59 -16.22
C ARG A 154 1.74 -14.78 -16.62
N LEU A 155 1.59 -15.74 -15.72
CA LEU A 155 0.71 -16.89 -15.87
C LEU A 155 -0.14 -17.02 -14.60
N ASN A 156 -1.46 -17.03 -14.77
CA ASN A 156 -2.43 -17.39 -13.75
C ASN A 156 -3.12 -18.70 -14.14
N MET A 157 -3.29 -19.58 -13.19
CA MET A 157 -4.07 -20.81 -13.33
C MET A 157 -5.03 -20.94 -12.17
N TYR A 158 -6.22 -21.38 -12.42
CA TYR A 158 -7.22 -21.66 -11.40
C TYR A 158 -8.00 -22.93 -11.71
N TYR A 159 -8.36 -23.61 -10.66
CA TYR A 159 -9.18 -24.81 -10.71
C TYR A 159 -10.22 -24.75 -9.60
N ARG A 160 -11.47 -25.03 -9.92
CA ARG A 160 -12.58 -25.12 -8.97
C ARG A 160 -13.34 -26.41 -9.17
N LYS A 161 -13.63 -27.09 -8.08
CA LYS A 161 -14.53 -28.26 -8.06
C LYS A 161 -15.15 -28.42 -6.67
N GLN A 162 -16.50 -28.43 -6.61
CA GLN A 162 -17.26 -28.76 -5.38
C GLN A 162 -16.77 -28.05 -4.12
N GLY A 163 -16.56 -26.74 -4.19
CA GLY A 163 -16.06 -25.94 -3.07
C GLY A 163 -14.54 -25.88 -2.92
N LEU A 164 -13.77 -26.76 -3.56
CA LEU A 164 -12.31 -26.66 -3.64
C LEU A 164 -11.93 -25.62 -4.70
N GLU A 165 -11.09 -24.68 -4.31
CA GLU A 165 -10.46 -23.72 -5.22
C GLU A 165 -8.95 -23.82 -5.10
N LEU A 166 -8.26 -23.98 -6.22
CA LEU A 166 -6.80 -23.94 -6.34
C LEU A 166 -6.42 -22.78 -7.26
N GLY A 167 -5.43 -22.00 -6.86
CA GLY A 167 -4.87 -20.93 -7.68
C GLY A 167 -3.35 -21.04 -7.72
N ALA A 168 -2.77 -20.86 -8.89
CA ALA A 168 -1.33 -20.72 -9.08
C ALA A 168 -1.02 -19.48 -9.90
N TYR A 169 0.01 -18.77 -9.51
CA TYR A 169 0.50 -17.56 -10.15
C TYR A 169 2.01 -17.65 -10.33
N ALA A 170 2.49 -17.27 -11.50
CA ALA A 170 3.90 -17.10 -11.79
C ALA A 170 4.11 -15.79 -12.56
N TYR A 171 5.15 -15.05 -12.20
CA TYR A 171 5.52 -13.78 -12.81
C TYR A 171 7.04 -13.68 -12.91
N GLY A 172 7.51 -13.26 -14.07
CA GLY A 172 8.91 -12.94 -14.31
C GLY A 172 9.01 -11.63 -15.07
N ALA A 173 9.87 -10.71 -14.61
CA ALA A 173 10.07 -9.42 -15.26
C ALA A 173 11.54 -9.02 -15.29
N LYS A 174 11.89 -8.31 -16.34
CA LYS A 174 13.13 -7.55 -16.45
C LYS A 174 12.77 -6.15 -16.89
N GLN A 175 13.15 -5.18 -16.08
CA GLN A 175 12.85 -3.77 -16.31
C GLN A 175 14.12 -2.95 -16.28
N SER A 176 14.17 -1.92 -17.12
CA SER A 176 15.22 -0.92 -17.12
C SER A 176 14.57 0.45 -17.28
N SER A 177 14.78 1.34 -16.32
CA SER A 177 14.25 2.71 -16.36
C SER A 177 15.36 3.71 -16.10
N PRO A 178 15.51 4.74 -16.96
CA PRO A 178 16.30 5.90 -16.64
C PRO A 178 15.51 6.79 -15.68
N ASP A 179 16.23 7.52 -14.84
CA ASP A 179 15.68 8.55 -13.97
C ASP A 179 16.65 9.74 -13.95
N GLU A 180 16.13 10.95 -13.89
CA GLU A 180 16.92 12.18 -13.82
C GLU A 180 16.39 13.03 -12.66
N LYS A 181 17.31 13.57 -11.86
CA LYS A 181 16.98 14.40 -10.71
C LYS A 181 17.89 15.62 -10.68
N ASP A 182 17.30 16.79 -10.61
CA ASP A 182 17.98 18.02 -10.30
C ASP A 182 17.69 18.35 -8.83
N LEU A 183 18.74 18.49 -8.02
CA LEU A 183 18.66 18.84 -6.61
C LEU A 183 19.34 20.18 -6.39
N GLN A 184 18.66 21.06 -5.68
CA GLN A 184 19.24 22.27 -5.12
C GLN A 184 19.07 22.24 -3.60
N GLN A 185 20.19 22.35 -2.88
CA GLN A 185 20.20 22.44 -1.43
C GLN A 185 20.85 23.74 -1.00
N MET A 186 20.11 24.53 -0.24
CA MET A 186 20.62 25.78 0.32
C MET A 186 20.87 25.62 1.81
N THR A 187 22.07 25.99 2.28
CA THR A 187 22.45 26.00 3.69
C THR A 187 22.79 27.43 4.07
N TYR A 188 22.03 27.99 5.02
CA TYR A 188 22.16 29.37 5.49
C TYR A 188 22.99 29.40 6.77
N LEU A 189 24.24 29.90 6.64
CA LEU A 189 25.17 30.15 7.73
C LEU A 189 25.53 31.64 7.76
N ASP A 190 26.75 31.99 8.14
CA ASP A 190 27.33 33.32 7.92
C ASP A 190 27.37 33.69 6.43
N LYS A 191 27.49 32.68 5.59
CA LYS A 191 27.35 32.72 4.13
C LYS A 191 26.32 31.72 3.65
N THR A 192 25.68 31.98 2.52
CA THR A 192 24.75 31.08 1.89
C THR A 192 25.50 30.06 1.02
N TRP A 193 25.36 28.79 1.33
CA TRP A 193 25.89 27.70 0.53
C TRP A 193 24.77 27.15 -0.35
N ASN A 194 24.98 27.08 -1.65
CA ASN A 194 24.03 26.58 -2.63
C ASN A 194 24.66 25.43 -3.40
N GLN A 195 24.30 24.22 -3.02
CA GLN A 195 24.69 22.98 -3.71
C GLN A 195 23.69 22.72 -4.81
N GLN A 196 24.16 22.48 -6.02
CA GLN A 196 23.35 22.19 -7.21
C GLN A 196 23.88 20.89 -7.81
N ASP A 197 23.07 19.83 -7.80
CA ASP A 197 23.43 18.52 -8.30
C ASP A 197 22.49 18.09 -9.41
N LYS A 198 23.04 17.65 -10.53
CA LYS A 198 22.31 16.99 -11.60
C LYS A 198 22.66 15.52 -11.66
N THR A 199 21.71 14.66 -11.32
CA THR A 199 21.91 13.21 -11.23
C THR A 199 21.14 12.51 -12.33
N ARG A 200 21.80 11.59 -13.01
CA ARG A 200 21.19 10.66 -13.97
C ARG A 200 21.40 9.24 -13.49
N TRP A 201 20.31 8.50 -13.35
CA TRP A 201 20.30 7.12 -12.90
C TRP A 201 19.85 6.18 -14.01
N LYS A 202 20.34 4.96 -13.96
CA LYS A 202 19.81 3.83 -14.71
C LYS A 202 19.52 2.69 -13.76
N ASN A 203 18.24 2.43 -13.57
CA ASN A 203 17.75 1.34 -12.73
C ASN A 203 17.50 0.09 -13.58
N LYS A 204 17.96 -1.07 -13.11
CA LYS A 204 17.71 -2.37 -13.74
C LYS A 204 17.22 -3.33 -12.67
N THR A 205 16.03 -3.88 -12.87
CA THR A 205 15.40 -4.79 -11.93
C THR A 205 15.03 -6.09 -12.63
N GLU A 206 15.43 -7.21 -12.03
CA GLU A 206 14.92 -8.53 -12.38
C GLU A 206 14.06 -9.03 -11.23
N THR A 207 12.85 -9.49 -11.55
CA THR A 207 11.86 -9.95 -10.57
C THR A 207 11.35 -11.32 -10.96
N PHE A 208 11.27 -12.22 -10.00
CA PHE A 208 10.54 -13.47 -10.09
C PHE A 208 9.59 -13.58 -8.90
N SER A 209 8.32 -13.88 -9.16
CA SER A 209 7.30 -14.06 -8.13
C SER A 209 6.43 -15.25 -8.44
N SER A 210 6.05 -16.01 -7.41
CA SER A 210 5.09 -17.10 -7.53
C SER A 210 4.17 -17.14 -6.32
N ARG A 211 2.94 -17.64 -6.54
CA ARG A 211 1.97 -17.83 -5.47
C ARG A 211 1.14 -19.10 -5.72
N LEU A 212 0.85 -19.79 -4.63
CA LEU A 212 -0.11 -20.89 -4.58
C LEU A 212 -1.20 -20.55 -3.57
N ASN A 213 -2.45 -20.76 -3.94
CA ASN A 213 -3.62 -20.58 -3.08
C ASN A 213 -4.42 -21.87 -3.08
N ILE A 214 -4.90 -22.24 -1.93
CA ILE A 214 -5.86 -23.31 -1.75
C ILE A 214 -6.97 -22.81 -0.83
N SER A 215 -8.22 -23.02 -1.21
CA SER A 215 -9.36 -22.79 -0.32
C SER A 215 -10.41 -23.86 -0.50
N TYR A 216 -11.13 -24.13 0.57
CA TYR A 216 -12.24 -25.08 0.58
C TYR A 216 -13.44 -24.45 1.27
N GLN A 217 -14.53 -24.37 0.54
CA GLN A 217 -15.82 -23.92 1.03
C GLN A 217 -16.64 -25.14 1.45
N PHE A 218 -16.81 -25.35 2.76
CA PHE A 218 -17.55 -26.49 3.32
C PHE A 218 -19.05 -26.38 3.07
N ASP A 219 -19.56 -25.14 3.17
CA ASP A 219 -20.95 -24.75 2.94
C ASP A 219 -21.05 -23.28 2.54
N ASN A 220 -22.26 -22.73 2.46
CA ASN A 220 -22.48 -21.33 2.06
C ASN A 220 -21.88 -20.28 3.02
N ASN A 221 -21.53 -20.67 4.24
CA ASN A 221 -21.10 -19.78 5.31
C ASN A 221 -19.68 -20.04 5.78
N ASN A 222 -19.09 -21.19 5.46
CA ASN A 222 -17.83 -21.65 6.06
C ASN A 222 -16.78 -21.94 5.01
N SER A 223 -15.63 -21.29 5.12
CA SER A 223 -14.47 -21.48 4.25
C SER A 223 -13.16 -21.49 5.04
N LEU A 224 -12.25 -22.35 4.63
CA LEU A 224 -10.87 -22.43 5.10
C LEU A 224 -9.94 -22.28 3.91
N GLY A 225 -8.83 -21.57 4.07
CA GLY A 225 -7.86 -21.50 3.01
C GLY A 225 -6.47 -21.18 3.49
N ALA A 226 -5.52 -21.40 2.58
CA ALA A 226 -4.12 -21.07 2.77
C ALA A 226 -3.52 -20.48 1.49
N SER A 227 -2.54 -19.62 1.65
CA SER A 227 -1.73 -19.11 0.54
C SER A 227 -0.25 -19.15 0.90
N PHE A 228 0.57 -19.36 -0.12
CA PHE A 228 2.02 -19.28 -0.02
C PHE A 228 2.54 -18.45 -1.18
N SER A 229 3.40 -17.47 -0.88
CA SER A 229 4.00 -16.58 -1.89
C SER A 229 5.51 -16.53 -1.74
N PHE A 230 6.18 -16.52 -2.88
CA PHE A 230 7.62 -16.32 -2.99
C PHE A 230 7.90 -15.16 -3.93
N LEU A 231 8.77 -14.24 -3.53
CA LEU A 231 9.31 -13.17 -4.39
C LEU A 231 10.82 -13.18 -4.31
N ARG A 232 11.46 -13.10 -5.45
CA ARG A 232 12.91 -12.97 -5.60
C ARG A 232 13.23 -11.86 -6.57
N ASN A 233 14.05 -10.90 -6.12
CA ASN A 233 14.75 -9.97 -7.00
C ASN A 233 16.23 -10.37 -6.99
N PRO A 234 16.68 -11.18 -7.96
CA PRO A 234 18.08 -11.61 -8.01
C PRO A 234 19.01 -10.46 -8.35
N LYS A 235 18.48 -9.38 -8.95
CA LYS A 235 19.26 -8.28 -9.45
C LYS A 235 18.48 -6.97 -9.35
N LEU A 236 19.01 -6.07 -8.53
CA LEU A 236 18.61 -4.70 -8.39
C LEU A 236 19.86 -3.85 -8.60
N ILE A 237 19.97 -3.21 -9.75
CA ILE A 237 21.13 -2.38 -10.07
C ILE A 237 20.66 -0.94 -10.22
N THR A 238 21.39 -0.04 -9.59
CA THR A 238 21.27 1.40 -9.82
C THR A 238 22.65 1.94 -10.14
N ASP A 239 22.87 2.30 -11.39
CA ASP A 239 24.07 2.99 -11.85
C ASP A 239 23.75 4.45 -12.04
N GLY A 240 24.51 5.36 -11.47
CA GLY A 240 24.25 6.79 -11.53
C GLY A 240 25.51 7.64 -11.66
N LYS A 241 25.36 8.79 -12.30
CA LYS A 241 26.34 9.86 -12.34
C LYS A 241 25.70 11.14 -11.86
N THR A 242 26.33 11.79 -10.90
CA THR A 242 25.99 13.12 -10.42
C THR A 242 27.07 14.09 -10.87
N GLU A 243 26.68 15.22 -11.43
CA GLU A 243 27.52 16.36 -11.72
C GLU A 243 26.99 17.53 -10.89
N GLY A 244 27.84 18.14 -10.09
CA GLY A 244 27.44 19.16 -9.14
C GLY A 244 28.38 20.33 -9.05
N SER A 245 27.86 21.39 -8.43
CA SER A 245 28.63 22.58 -8.08
C SER A 245 28.15 23.16 -6.76
N VAL A 246 29.04 23.79 -6.04
CA VAL A 246 28.74 24.49 -4.80
C VAL A 246 29.10 25.96 -4.97
N LEU A 247 28.12 26.84 -4.72
CA LEU A 247 28.29 28.29 -4.71
C LEU A 247 28.22 28.78 -3.26
N ARG A 248 29.04 29.76 -2.91
CA ARG A 248 29.03 30.46 -1.63
C ARG A 248 28.82 31.95 -1.88
N ASP A 249 27.67 32.49 -1.46
CA ASP A 249 27.22 33.86 -1.77
C ASP A 249 27.26 34.16 -3.29
N GLU A 250 26.77 33.17 -4.12
CA GLU A 250 26.75 33.22 -5.60
C GLU A 250 28.10 32.94 -6.27
N ASP A 251 29.24 32.96 -5.57
CA ASP A 251 30.55 32.64 -6.12
C ASP A 251 30.76 31.11 -6.16
N LEU A 252 31.16 30.59 -7.33
CA LEU A 252 31.53 29.18 -7.47
C LEU A 252 32.73 28.84 -6.58
N THR A 253 32.57 27.89 -5.67
CA THR A 253 33.62 27.45 -4.75
C THR A 253 34.10 26.04 -5.01
N GLU A 254 33.24 25.16 -5.56
CA GLU A 254 33.58 23.77 -5.81
C GLU A 254 32.79 23.22 -7.00
N THR A 255 33.41 22.29 -7.72
CA THR A 255 32.74 21.39 -8.66
C THR A 255 32.94 19.95 -8.24
N ASN A 256 31.93 19.09 -8.45
CA ASN A 256 32.04 17.68 -8.11
C ASN A 256 31.46 16.77 -9.20
N THR A 257 31.96 15.57 -9.25
CA THR A 257 31.40 14.47 -10.03
C THR A 257 31.38 13.22 -9.16
N SER A 258 30.26 12.56 -9.06
CA SER A 258 30.11 11.31 -8.32
C SER A 258 29.57 10.21 -9.24
N ILE A 259 30.22 9.06 -9.23
CA ILE A 259 29.76 7.84 -9.91
C ILE A 259 29.33 6.86 -8.83
N ARG A 260 28.04 6.46 -8.88
CA ARG A 260 27.47 5.48 -7.94
C ARG A 260 27.08 4.22 -8.68
N SER A 261 27.47 3.09 -8.13
CA SER A 261 26.98 1.78 -8.55
C SER A 261 26.46 1.01 -7.36
N GLU A 262 25.20 0.65 -7.43
CA GLU A 262 24.51 -0.09 -6.38
C GLU A 262 24.03 -1.44 -6.92
N PHE A 263 24.35 -2.51 -6.20
CA PHE A 263 23.90 -3.85 -6.49
C PHE A 263 23.16 -4.45 -5.30
N GLY A 264 21.90 -4.74 -5.50
CA GLY A 264 21.03 -5.35 -4.51
C GLY A 264 20.43 -6.68 -4.95
N GLN A 265 20.04 -7.46 -3.97
CA GLN A 265 19.19 -8.65 -4.15
C GLN A 265 18.31 -8.87 -2.93
N ASN A 266 17.10 -9.37 -3.15
CA ASN A 266 16.22 -9.73 -2.04
C ASN A 266 15.41 -11.01 -2.32
N SER A 267 14.92 -11.62 -1.26
CA SER A 267 13.99 -12.75 -1.30
C SER A 267 12.98 -12.57 -0.18
N ASN A 268 11.70 -12.78 -0.48
CA ASN A 268 10.61 -12.74 0.47
C ASN A 268 9.81 -14.03 0.37
N LEU A 269 9.42 -14.58 1.50
CA LEU A 269 8.46 -15.68 1.64
C LEU A 269 7.31 -15.18 2.51
N SER A 270 6.09 -15.44 2.11
CA SER A 270 4.93 -15.20 2.96
C SER A 270 3.93 -16.35 2.87
N SER A 271 3.28 -16.64 3.97
CA SER A 271 2.17 -17.59 4.02
C SER A 271 1.05 -17.01 4.86
N ASN A 272 -0.16 -17.39 4.51
CA ASN A 272 -1.37 -17.01 5.21
C ASN A 272 -2.26 -18.23 5.35
N ILE A 273 -2.92 -18.38 6.51
CA ILE A 273 -3.97 -19.35 6.77
C ILE A 273 -5.15 -18.57 7.34
N TYR A 274 -6.34 -18.85 6.83
CA TYR A 274 -7.55 -18.19 7.30
C TYR A 274 -8.72 -19.15 7.43
N TYR A 275 -9.65 -18.81 8.33
CA TYR A 275 -10.98 -19.39 8.42
C TYR A 275 -12.00 -18.27 8.54
N VAL A 276 -13.03 -18.32 7.71
CA VAL A 276 -14.18 -17.41 7.80
C VAL A 276 -15.43 -18.25 7.81
N GLY A 277 -16.26 -18.09 8.85
CA GLY A 277 -17.43 -18.94 8.94
C GLY A 277 -18.45 -18.53 10.01
N LYS A 278 -19.52 -19.34 10.11
CA LYS A 278 -20.57 -19.19 11.11
C LYS A 278 -20.87 -20.52 11.78
N VAL A 279 -20.93 -20.52 13.12
CA VAL A 279 -21.40 -21.64 13.94
C VAL A 279 -22.67 -21.16 14.65
N GLY A 280 -23.82 -21.57 14.16
CA GLY A 280 -25.12 -21.03 14.59
C GLY A 280 -25.20 -19.52 14.29
N LYS A 281 -25.35 -18.69 15.32
CA LYS A 281 -25.36 -17.22 15.20
C LYS A 281 -23.98 -16.58 15.34
N LEU A 282 -22.97 -17.34 15.80
CA LEU A 282 -21.62 -16.83 16.00
C LEU A 282 -20.86 -16.81 14.67
N GLY A 283 -20.48 -15.64 14.21
CA GLY A 283 -19.54 -15.43 13.12
C GLY A 283 -18.11 -15.54 13.64
N ILE A 284 -17.22 -16.19 12.90
CA ILE A 284 -15.81 -16.40 13.22
C ILE A 284 -14.99 -15.98 12.01
N ASP A 285 -14.02 -15.08 12.21
CA ASP A 285 -13.02 -14.68 11.21
C ASP A 285 -11.65 -14.81 11.86
N PHE A 286 -10.89 -15.82 11.45
CA PHE A 286 -9.54 -16.11 11.94
C PHE A 286 -8.56 -15.98 10.80
N ASN A 287 -7.42 -15.33 11.08
CA ASN A 287 -6.37 -15.11 10.10
C ASN A 287 -5.01 -15.19 10.78
N THR A 288 -4.05 -15.87 10.17
CA THR A 288 -2.66 -15.85 10.61
C THR A 288 -1.71 -15.72 9.43
N ASP A 289 -0.73 -14.83 9.57
CA ASP A 289 0.29 -14.52 8.58
C ASP A 289 1.68 -14.86 9.11
N TRP A 290 2.49 -15.40 8.24
CA TRP A 290 3.91 -15.53 8.46
C TRP A 290 4.67 -14.88 7.30
N PHE A 291 5.70 -14.10 7.62
CA PHE A 291 6.54 -13.41 6.66
C PHE A 291 8.01 -13.57 7.01
N TRP A 292 8.81 -13.83 6.00
CA TRP A 292 10.26 -13.86 6.05
C TRP A 292 10.85 -13.08 4.88
N SER A 293 11.91 -12.31 5.15
CA SER A 293 12.61 -11.53 4.14
C SER A 293 14.10 -11.48 4.41
N LYS A 294 14.89 -11.58 3.35
CA LYS A 294 16.34 -11.38 3.37
C LYS A 294 16.76 -10.53 2.17
N GLY A 295 17.52 -9.47 2.43
CA GLY A 295 18.07 -8.60 1.39
C GLY A 295 19.51 -8.22 1.68
N ASN A 296 20.30 -8.08 0.62
CA ASN A 296 21.65 -7.54 0.67
C ASN A 296 21.77 -6.44 -0.38
N ASN A 297 22.52 -5.40 -0.05
CA ASN A 297 22.82 -4.30 -0.94
C ASN A 297 24.28 -3.90 -0.78
N LYS A 298 24.98 -3.71 -1.88
CA LYS A 298 26.34 -3.17 -1.96
C LYS A 298 26.30 -1.88 -2.73
N ASN A 299 26.89 -0.84 -2.21
CA ASN A 299 26.95 0.47 -2.83
C ASN A 299 28.41 0.90 -2.92
N ASN A 300 28.80 1.34 -4.10
CA ASN A 300 30.10 1.92 -4.39
C ASN A 300 29.87 3.34 -4.89
N ILE A 301 30.56 4.31 -4.28
CA ILE A 301 30.54 5.72 -4.65
C ILE A 301 31.97 6.14 -4.91
N ASP A 302 32.25 6.58 -6.13
CA ASP A 302 33.52 7.18 -6.54
C ASP A 302 33.28 8.66 -6.78
N GLU A 303 33.77 9.50 -5.86
CA GLU A 303 33.50 10.92 -5.81
C GLU A 303 34.79 11.71 -6.05
N HIS A 304 34.72 12.65 -6.99
CA HIS A 304 35.79 13.56 -7.36
C HIS A 304 35.27 14.99 -7.16
N TYR A 305 35.93 15.76 -6.31
CA TYR A 305 35.55 17.15 -6.08
C TYR A 305 36.80 18.05 -6.07
N GLN A 306 36.62 19.26 -6.53
CA GLN A 306 37.68 20.23 -6.68
C GLN A 306 37.20 21.60 -6.23
N GLU A 307 37.79 22.12 -5.16
CA GLU A 307 37.63 23.52 -4.79
C GLU A 307 38.36 24.40 -5.78
N VAL A 308 37.85 25.64 -6.00
CA VAL A 308 38.47 26.62 -6.89
C VAL A 308 39.89 26.92 -6.41
N ASN A 309 40.85 26.80 -7.31
CA ASN A 309 42.31 26.97 -7.05
C ASN A 309 42.94 25.89 -6.14
N SER A 310 42.32 24.73 -5.97
CA SER A 310 42.86 23.61 -5.24
C SER A 310 43.02 22.36 -6.13
N ASP A 311 43.81 21.38 -5.68
CA ASP A 311 43.93 20.10 -6.37
C ASP A 311 42.64 19.29 -6.22
N MET A 312 42.39 18.42 -7.21
CA MET A 312 41.26 17.49 -7.18
C MET A 312 41.40 16.50 -6.03
N GLN A 313 40.33 16.36 -5.25
CA GLN A 313 40.18 15.38 -4.18
C GLN A 313 39.41 14.17 -4.70
N ASN A 314 39.78 12.97 -4.25
CA ASN A 314 39.12 11.73 -4.62
C ASN A 314 38.68 10.99 -3.37
N GLN A 315 37.40 10.58 -3.33
CA GLN A 315 36.82 9.83 -2.21
C GLN A 315 36.11 8.57 -2.72
N LEU A 316 36.70 7.40 -2.44
CA LEU A 316 36.06 6.13 -2.74
C LEU A 316 35.36 5.59 -1.50
N VAL A 317 34.06 5.36 -1.60
CA VAL A 317 33.23 4.85 -0.51
C VAL A 317 32.55 3.56 -0.91
N ASN A 318 32.78 2.51 -0.13
CA ASN A 318 32.11 1.23 -0.28
C ASN A 318 31.23 0.97 0.93
N SER A 319 29.96 0.66 0.72
CA SER A 319 29.09 0.24 1.81
C SER A 319 28.31 -1.04 1.48
N THR A 320 27.98 -1.76 2.51
CA THR A 320 27.18 -2.99 2.40
C THR A 320 26.09 -2.97 3.45
N THR A 321 24.84 -3.23 3.03
CA THR A 321 23.70 -3.37 3.93
C THR A 321 23.14 -4.78 3.80
N SER A 322 22.96 -5.47 4.94
CA SER A 322 22.25 -6.75 4.99
C SER A 322 21.03 -6.61 5.90
N LYS A 323 19.87 -7.06 5.43
CA LYS A 323 18.58 -7.00 6.16
C LYS A 323 17.99 -8.39 6.28
N TYR A 324 17.43 -8.68 7.43
CA TYR A 324 16.75 -9.93 7.71
C TYR A 324 15.52 -9.66 8.58
N ASN A 325 14.34 -10.09 8.14
CA ASN A 325 13.09 -9.87 8.85
C ASN A 325 12.32 -11.18 8.99
N ARG A 326 11.67 -11.34 10.14
CA ARG A 326 10.64 -12.34 10.41
C ARG A 326 9.46 -11.65 11.07
N LEU A 327 8.26 -12.00 10.65
CA LEU A 327 7.01 -11.55 11.26
C LEU A 327 6.05 -12.73 11.34
N ILE A 328 5.33 -12.81 12.43
CA ILE A 328 4.12 -13.61 12.59
C ILE A 328 3.03 -12.68 13.09
N ALA A 329 1.81 -12.80 12.55
CA ALA A 329 0.66 -12.04 12.99
C ALA A 329 -0.57 -12.93 12.97
N SER A 330 -1.39 -12.85 14.04
CA SER A 330 -2.63 -13.62 14.15
C SER A 330 -3.74 -12.71 14.63
N LYS A 331 -4.92 -12.86 14.04
CA LYS A 331 -6.12 -12.08 14.35
C LYS A 331 -7.33 -13.00 14.42
N ILE A 332 -8.18 -12.78 15.42
CA ILE A 332 -9.48 -13.43 15.54
C ILE A 332 -10.56 -12.38 15.77
N VAL A 333 -11.68 -12.52 15.06
CA VAL A 333 -12.88 -11.69 15.25
C VAL A 333 -14.08 -12.61 15.44
N LEU A 334 -14.82 -12.39 16.51
CA LEU A 334 -16.06 -13.08 16.83
C LEU A 334 -17.21 -12.07 16.69
N SER A 335 -18.23 -12.39 15.92
CA SER A 335 -19.39 -11.53 15.68
C SER A 335 -20.66 -12.25 16.08
N TYR A 336 -21.54 -11.55 16.80
CA TYR A 336 -22.80 -12.11 17.29
C TYR A 336 -23.93 -11.08 17.25
N PRO A 337 -25.13 -11.42 16.72
CA PRO A 337 -26.28 -10.52 16.79
C PRO A 337 -26.74 -10.37 18.24
N LEU A 338 -26.70 -9.15 18.78
CA LEU A 338 -27.01 -8.82 20.16
C LEU A 338 -27.87 -7.57 20.25
N LEU A 339 -28.94 -7.59 21.06
CA LEU A 339 -29.81 -6.44 21.34
C LEU A 339 -30.32 -5.69 20.08
N GLY A 340 -30.59 -6.43 19.01
CA GLY A 340 -31.09 -5.88 17.74
C GLY A 340 -30.03 -5.16 16.89
N GLY A 341 -28.75 -5.39 17.19
CA GLY A 341 -27.59 -4.98 16.43
C GLY A 341 -26.57 -6.10 16.30
N ASP A 342 -25.40 -5.79 15.77
CA ASP A 342 -24.28 -6.70 15.57
C ASP A 342 -23.11 -6.31 16.47
N LEU A 343 -22.77 -7.18 17.43
CA LEU A 343 -21.59 -7.05 18.27
C LEU A 343 -20.43 -7.83 17.64
N SER A 344 -19.26 -7.20 17.54
CA SER A 344 -18.01 -7.89 17.20
C SER A 344 -16.97 -7.61 18.27
N VAL A 345 -16.28 -8.68 18.70
CA VAL A 345 -15.11 -8.60 19.60
C VAL A 345 -13.94 -9.31 18.95
N GLY A 346 -12.73 -8.85 19.18
CA GLY A 346 -11.58 -9.51 18.60
C GLY A 346 -10.27 -9.18 19.28
N GLY A 347 -9.26 -9.96 18.92
CA GLY A 347 -7.89 -9.81 19.36
C GLY A 347 -6.91 -10.00 18.22
N GLU A 348 -5.76 -9.38 18.37
CA GLU A 348 -4.67 -9.45 17.39
C GLU A 348 -3.34 -9.50 18.15
N TYR A 349 -2.42 -10.34 17.67
CA TYR A 349 -1.05 -10.39 18.16
C TYR A 349 -0.11 -10.45 16.97
N SER A 350 0.94 -9.62 16.99
CA SER A 350 2.03 -9.72 16.02
C SER A 350 3.38 -9.66 16.72
N PHE A 351 4.35 -10.36 16.13
CA PHE A 351 5.74 -10.33 16.57
C PHE A 351 6.66 -10.17 15.36
N THR A 352 7.51 -9.14 15.43
CA THR A 352 8.52 -8.83 14.42
C THR A 352 9.91 -8.98 15.02
N ASN A 353 10.82 -9.62 14.29
CA ASN A 353 12.24 -9.66 14.59
C ASN A 353 13.02 -9.26 13.34
N ARG A 354 13.69 -8.12 13.41
CA ARG A 354 14.46 -7.55 12.30
C ARG A 354 15.91 -7.36 12.72
N ASN A 355 16.83 -7.74 11.83
CA ASN A 355 18.25 -7.42 11.94
C ASN A 355 18.70 -6.60 10.73
N THR A 356 19.51 -5.59 10.96
CA THR A 356 20.14 -4.78 9.90
C THR A 356 21.62 -4.66 10.23
N ASN A 357 22.49 -5.02 9.29
CA ASN A 357 23.92 -4.78 9.40
C ASN A 357 24.30 -3.79 8.30
N TYR A 358 25.01 -2.75 8.68
CA TYR A 358 25.60 -1.77 7.77
C TYR A 358 27.10 -1.70 8.01
N ALA A 359 27.88 -1.80 6.96
CA ALA A 359 29.33 -1.63 7.00
C ALA A 359 29.77 -0.66 5.91
N ILE A 360 30.74 0.21 6.22
CA ILE A 360 31.26 1.24 5.32
C ILE A 360 32.78 1.27 5.35
N ILE A 361 33.41 1.51 4.21
CA ILE A 361 34.86 1.71 4.03
C ILE A 361 35.06 2.95 3.18
N PRO A 362 35.84 3.95 3.67
CA PRO A 362 36.50 4.01 4.96
C PRO A 362 35.52 4.26 6.12
N ASN A 363 35.75 3.64 7.26
CA ASN A 363 34.93 3.80 8.46
C ASN A 363 35.15 5.13 9.20
N THR A 364 36.07 5.96 8.71
CA THR A 364 36.26 7.34 9.19
C THR A 364 35.09 8.27 8.83
N LEU A 365 34.32 7.92 7.79
CA LEU A 365 33.15 8.68 7.34
C LEU A 365 31.93 8.44 8.23
N ALA A 366 31.67 7.17 8.55
CA ALA A 366 30.58 6.75 9.40
C ALA A 366 30.90 5.40 10.08
N ASP A 367 30.21 5.11 11.17
CA ASP A 367 30.41 3.88 11.92
C ASP A 367 29.70 2.67 11.28
N ASN A 368 30.26 1.48 11.47
CA ASN A 368 29.57 0.24 11.19
C ASN A 368 28.46 0.01 12.24
N VAL A 369 27.32 -0.51 11.82
CA VAL A 369 26.14 -0.65 12.69
C VAL A 369 25.54 -2.05 12.55
N ARG A 370 25.12 -2.61 13.68
CA ARG A 370 24.37 -3.87 13.80
C ARG A 370 23.11 -3.69 14.63
N ASP A 371 22.05 -3.28 13.98
CA ASP A 371 20.76 -3.08 14.64
C ASP A 371 19.96 -4.36 14.69
N ARG A 372 19.31 -4.60 15.83
CA ARG A 372 18.25 -5.59 15.96
C ARG A 372 17.05 -4.98 16.65
N ILE A 373 15.89 -5.15 16.04
CA ILE A 373 14.60 -4.74 16.59
C ILE A 373 13.76 -5.99 16.83
N LYS A 374 13.20 -6.09 18.04
CA LYS A 374 12.13 -7.02 18.38
C LYS A 374 10.92 -6.21 18.79
N GLU A 375 9.80 -6.45 18.16
CA GLU A 375 8.55 -5.77 18.47
C GLU A 375 7.42 -6.78 18.62
N GLY A 376 6.76 -6.73 19.77
CA GLY A 376 5.52 -7.44 20.05
C GLY A 376 4.37 -6.44 20.11
N MET A 377 3.29 -6.66 19.35
CA MET A 377 2.08 -5.87 19.42
C MET A 377 0.91 -6.77 19.80
N SER A 378 0.15 -6.36 20.81
CA SER A 378 -1.10 -6.99 21.23
C SER A 378 -2.23 -5.98 21.10
N ALA A 379 -3.37 -6.41 20.55
CA ALA A 379 -4.54 -5.56 20.44
C ALA A 379 -5.82 -6.31 20.83
N ALA A 380 -6.75 -5.57 21.43
CA ALA A 380 -8.11 -6.03 21.69
C ALA A 380 -9.10 -4.95 21.22
N PHE A 381 -10.24 -5.36 20.70
CA PHE A 381 -11.24 -4.41 20.25
C PHE A 381 -12.67 -4.94 20.40
N VAL A 382 -13.60 -3.99 20.46
CA VAL A 382 -15.04 -4.23 20.42
C VAL A 382 -15.67 -3.23 19.45
N THR A 383 -16.66 -3.69 18.66
CA THR A 383 -17.52 -2.84 17.83
C THR A 383 -18.96 -3.26 18.00
N TYR A 384 -19.86 -2.30 17.99
CA TYR A 384 -21.29 -2.53 18.00
C TYR A 384 -21.97 -1.64 16.96
N SER A 385 -22.75 -2.25 16.08
CA SER A 385 -23.52 -1.56 15.04
C SER A 385 -25.01 -1.87 15.18
N ARG A 386 -25.85 -0.84 15.08
CA ARG A 386 -27.31 -0.98 15.18
C ARG A 386 -28.04 0.04 14.32
N ASP A 387 -29.15 -0.42 13.71
CA ASP A 387 -30.10 0.43 13.01
C ASP A 387 -31.22 0.88 13.97
N PHE A 388 -31.41 2.20 14.13
CA PHE A 388 -32.51 2.84 14.82
C PHE A 388 -33.45 3.48 13.80
N GLY A 389 -34.33 2.67 13.20
CA GLY A 389 -35.15 3.08 12.07
C GLY A 389 -34.28 3.42 10.85
N LYS A 390 -34.22 4.71 10.47
CA LYS A 390 -33.38 5.18 9.35
C LYS A 390 -31.96 5.55 9.78
N LEU A 391 -31.71 5.75 11.07
CA LEU A 391 -30.39 6.07 11.59
C LEU A 391 -29.59 4.77 11.82
N ASN A 392 -28.46 4.61 11.17
CA ASN A 392 -27.46 3.60 11.49
C ASN A 392 -26.40 4.22 12.39
N MET A 393 -26.03 3.52 13.44
CA MET A 393 -24.95 3.89 14.36
C MET A 393 -23.98 2.73 14.48
N GLU A 394 -22.67 3.03 14.36
CA GLU A 394 -21.60 2.12 14.73
C GLU A 394 -20.65 2.80 15.72
N ALA A 395 -20.33 2.09 16.81
CA ALA A 395 -19.36 2.53 17.80
C ALA A 395 -18.31 1.45 17.99
N GLY A 396 -17.06 1.84 18.13
CA GLY A 396 -15.93 0.92 18.30
C GLY A 396 -14.90 1.48 19.25
N LEU A 397 -14.19 0.58 19.94
CA LEU A 397 -13.05 0.90 20.78
C LEU A 397 -11.98 -0.17 20.58
N ARG A 398 -10.77 0.26 20.30
CA ARG A 398 -9.58 -0.59 20.17
C ARG A 398 -8.50 -0.11 21.14
N TYR A 399 -7.82 -1.05 21.77
CA TYR A 399 -6.61 -0.83 22.53
C TYR A 399 -5.46 -1.58 21.88
N GLU A 400 -4.33 -0.92 21.67
CA GLU A 400 -3.10 -1.53 21.19
C GLU A 400 -1.99 -1.31 22.20
N ASN A 401 -1.23 -2.36 22.51
CA ASN A 401 -0.03 -2.31 23.34
C ASN A 401 1.16 -2.82 22.53
N VAL A 402 2.24 -2.05 22.52
CA VAL A 402 3.48 -2.36 21.79
C VAL A 402 4.64 -2.45 22.78
N ASP A 403 5.39 -3.56 22.69
CA ASP A 403 6.67 -3.78 23.38
C ASP A 403 7.80 -3.76 22.34
N PHE A 404 8.48 -2.63 22.24
CA PHE A 404 9.56 -2.38 21.27
C PHE A 404 10.92 -2.46 21.97
N LYS A 405 11.78 -3.39 21.51
CA LYS A 405 13.13 -3.61 22.04
C LYS A 405 14.16 -3.38 20.96
N TYR A 406 15.06 -2.45 21.24
CA TYR A 406 16.16 -2.09 20.37
C TYR A 406 17.48 -2.63 20.89
N TYR A 407 18.30 -3.16 19.99
CA TYR A 407 19.64 -3.67 20.31
C TYR A 407 20.64 -3.08 19.32
N ASP A 408 21.77 -2.60 19.80
CA ASP A 408 22.92 -2.17 19.02
C ASP A 408 24.09 -3.11 19.31
N ASP A 409 24.68 -3.68 18.25
CA ASP A 409 25.74 -4.73 18.32
C ASP A 409 25.45 -5.84 19.35
N GLY A 410 24.17 -6.26 19.41
CA GLY A 410 23.69 -7.30 20.32
C GLY A 410 23.41 -6.84 21.75
N LYS A 411 23.78 -5.60 22.14
CA LYS A 411 23.52 -5.02 23.44
C LYS A 411 22.14 -4.37 23.47
N TYR A 412 21.37 -4.68 24.51
CA TYR A 412 20.07 -4.04 24.73
C TYR A 412 20.23 -2.55 25.06
N MET A 413 19.50 -1.70 24.35
CA MET A 413 19.52 -0.24 24.48
C MET A 413 18.23 0.22 25.14
N ALA A 414 18.27 0.47 26.45
CA ALA A 414 17.09 0.81 27.24
C ALA A 414 16.45 2.15 26.81
N GLU A 415 17.26 3.13 26.42
CA GLU A 415 16.78 4.47 26.03
C GLU A 415 15.99 4.47 24.70
N GLN A 416 16.36 3.58 23.77
CA GLN A 416 15.66 3.41 22.48
C GLN A 416 14.52 2.39 22.55
N SER A 417 14.46 1.61 23.65
CA SER A 417 13.41 0.62 23.88
C SER A 417 12.24 1.25 24.62
N LYS A 418 11.01 0.88 24.24
CA LYS A 418 9.80 1.47 24.83
C LYS A 418 8.64 0.48 24.81
N THR A 419 7.81 0.58 25.86
CA THR A 419 6.51 -0.08 25.90
C THR A 419 5.45 1.01 26.03
N TYR A 420 4.45 0.99 25.16
CA TYR A 420 3.38 1.99 25.15
C TYR A 420 2.06 1.36 24.73
N GLY A 421 0.96 2.02 25.10
CA GLY A 421 -0.37 1.56 24.72
C GLY A 421 -1.32 2.72 24.55
N ASP A 422 -2.15 2.63 23.49
CA ASP A 422 -3.05 3.69 23.05
C ASP A 422 -4.46 3.17 22.80
N TRP A 423 -5.45 4.06 23.00
CA TRP A 423 -6.85 3.82 22.74
C TRP A 423 -7.29 4.50 21.43
N PHE A 424 -7.98 3.74 20.60
CA PHE A 424 -8.48 4.19 19.29
C PHE A 424 -10.01 4.06 19.25
N PRO A 425 -10.76 5.09 19.70
CA PRO A 425 -12.20 5.12 19.58
C PRO A 425 -12.63 5.42 18.14
N SER A 426 -13.76 4.86 17.73
CA SER A 426 -14.44 5.16 16.48
C SER A 426 -15.94 5.28 16.68
N LEU A 427 -16.58 6.19 15.94
CA LEU A 427 -18.01 6.43 15.99
C LEU A 427 -18.50 6.87 14.61
N SER A 428 -19.61 6.29 14.15
CA SER A 428 -20.22 6.65 12.88
C SER A 428 -21.74 6.72 13.03
N PHE A 429 -22.32 7.76 12.45
CA PHE A 429 -23.77 7.94 12.30
C PHE A 429 -24.07 8.14 10.84
N SER A 430 -24.93 7.32 10.26
CA SER A 430 -25.37 7.49 8.89
C SER A 430 -26.91 7.45 8.79
N MET A 431 -27.46 8.34 7.98
CA MET A 431 -28.91 8.48 7.83
C MET A 431 -29.29 8.96 6.43
N PRO A 432 -30.28 8.33 5.78
CA PRO A 432 -30.91 8.88 4.58
C PRO A 432 -31.98 9.94 4.92
N ILE A 433 -31.89 11.09 4.27
CA ILE A 433 -32.92 12.16 4.31
C ILE A 433 -33.46 12.36 2.90
N GLY A 434 -34.64 11.78 2.60
CA GLY A 434 -35.16 11.71 1.23
C GLY A 434 -34.19 10.90 0.33
N ASN A 435 -33.67 11.56 -0.70
CA ASN A 435 -32.66 10.96 -1.63
C ASN A 435 -31.20 11.28 -1.26
N VAL A 436 -31.00 12.04 -0.18
CA VAL A 436 -29.65 12.38 0.30
C VAL A 436 -29.23 11.36 1.34
N GLN A 437 -28.04 10.80 1.19
CA GLN A 437 -27.36 10.00 2.21
C GLN A 437 -26.38 10.89 2.94
N MET A 438 -26.38 10.84 4.26
CA MET A 438 -25.47 11.63 5.10
C MET A 438 -24.78 10.73 6.11
N GLN A 439 -23.52 11.01 6.39
CA GLN A 439 -22.73 10.31 7.40
C GLN A 439 -21.82 11.28 8.12
N LEU A 440 -21.76 11.16 9.43
CA LEU A 440 -20.78 11.80 10.28
C LEU A 440 -19.98 10.72 10.97
N SER A 441 -18.65 10.76 10.88
CA SER A 441 -17.77 9.77 11.52
C SER A 441 -16.63 10.45 12.26
N TYR A 442 -16.20 9.78 13.34
CA TYR A 442 -15.00 10.08 14.11
C TYR A 442 -14.14 8.82 14.17
N ALA A 443 -12.85 8.95 13.96
CA ALA A 443 -11.87 7.88 14.21
C ALA A 443 -10.58 8.47 14.76
N ALA A 444 -9.86 7.67 15.55
CA ALA A 444 -8.47 7.90 15.90
C ALA A 444 -7.63 6.83 15.25
N ASP A 445 -6.51 7.20 14.67
CA ASP A 445 -5.56 6.31 14.02
C ASP A 445 -4.11 6.67 14.39
N ILE A 446 -3.16 5.78 14.05
CA ILE A 446 -1.76 5.91 14.38
C ILE A 446 -0.89 5.64 13.15
N ASP A 447 0.15 6.45 12.95
CA ASP A 447 1.22 6.17 12.01
C ASP A 447 2.52 5.88 12.77
N ARG A 448 2.96 4.62 12.71
CA ARG A 448 4.18 4.18 13.38
C ARG A 448 5.38 4.40 12.49
N PRO A 449 6.47 4.97 13.02
CA PRO A 449 7.70 5.11 12.26
C PRO A 449 8.12 3.76 11.70
N ASN A 450 8.39 3.68 10.40
CA ASN A 450 8.88 2.46 9.82
C ASN A 450 10.30 2.14 10.35
N TYR A 451 10.67 0.86 10.36
CA TYR A 451 11.95 0.43 10.92
C TYR A 451 13.19 1.01 10.21
N TRP A 452 13.04 1.54 9.01
CA TRP A 452 14.13 2.20 8.30
C TRP A 452 14.51 3.51 8.95
N VAL A 453 13.51 4.30 9.37
CA VAL A 453 13.74 5.58 10.05
C VAL A 453 14.08 5.44 11.53
N LEU A 454 13.94 4.23 12.10
CA LEU A 454 14.32 3.92 13.49
C LEU A 454 15.77 3.41 13.64
N ARG A 455 16.54 3.32 12.56
CA ARG A 455 17.95 2.91 12.64
C ARG A 455 18.80 3.97 13.36
N SER A 456 19.88 3.56 14.01
CA SER A 456 20.86 4.48 14.63
C SER A 456 22.02 4.81 13.66
N GLY A 457 22.21 4.01 12.62
CA GLY A 457 23.36 4.12 11.72
C GLY A 457 23.31 5.31 10.80
N VAL A 458 24.46 5.98 10.67
CA VAL A 458 24.68 7.04 9.68
C VAL A 458 25.12 6.44 8.37
N GLN A 459 24.55 6.91 7.26
CA GLN A 459 24.88 6.52 5.89
C GLN A 459 25.45 7.71 5.13
N TYR A 460 26.49 7.47 4.37
CA TYR A 460 27.12 8.45 3.50
C TYR A 460 26.33 8.58 2.19
N SER A 461 25.91 9.77 1.82
CA SER A 461 25.31 10.07 0.53
C SER A 461 26.28 10.75 -0.42
N ASN A 462 26.93 11.81 0.04
CA ASN A 462 28.06 12.52 -0.58
C ASN A 462 28.82 13.28 0.51
N HIS A 463 29.89 13.99 0.20
CA HIS A 463 30.72 14.66 1.21
C HIS A 463 30.02 15.85 1.91
N TYR A 464 28.87 16.35 1.41
CA TYR A 464 28.04 17.36 2.08
C TYR A 464 26.79 16.80 2.74
N THR A 465 26.45 15.53 2.49
CA THR A 465 25.16 14.98 2.93
C THR A 465 25.30 13.59 3.49
N TYR A 466 24.85 13.43 4.72
CA TYR A 466 24.72 12.16 5.42
C TYR A 466 23.27 11.92 5.81
N GLU A 467 22.88 10.68 5.98
CA GLU A 467 21.53 10.29 6.37
C GLU A 467 21.56 9.38 7.59
N THR A 468 20.64 9.57 8.54
CA THR A 468 20.46 8.67 9.67
C THR A 468 18.98 8.44 9.95
N GLY A 469 18.69 7.41 10.72
CA GLY A 469 17.40 7.27 11.36
C GLY A 469 17.35 8.00 12.71
N ASN A 470 16.25 7.80 13.42
CA ASN A 470 16.05 8.32 14.78
C ASN A 470 15.27 7.29 15.61
N PRO A 471 15.93 6.48 16.43
CA PRO A 471 15.27 5.46 17.25
C PRO A 471 14.38 6.05 18.36
N PHE A 472 14.44 7.36 18.61
CA PHE A 472 13.62 8.05 19.61
C PHE A 472 12.27 8.55 19.08
N LEU A 473 11.99 8.40 17.77
CA LEU A 473 10.71 8.80 17.21
C LEU A 473 9.54 8.15 17.94
N VAL A 474 8.54 8.97 18.26
CA VAL A 474 7.23 8.49 18.71
C VAL A 474 6.28 8.40 17.52
N SER A 475 5.20 7.64 17.67
CA SER A 475 4.20 7.48 16.62
C SER A 475 3.36 8.75 16.48
N GLU A 476 3.02 9.09 15.27
CA GLU A 476 2.03 10.11 14.93
C GLU A 476 0.64 9.60 15.22
N ILE A 477 -0.20 10.40 15.88
CA ILE A 477 -1.62 10.07 16.16
C ILE A 477 -2.50 11.11 15.49
N SER A 478 -3.39 10.64 14.62
CA SER A 478 -4.42 11.45 13.97
C SER A 478 -5.78 11.23 14.62
N ARG A 479 -6.58 12.30 14.70
CA ARG A 479 -7.98 12.30 15.15
C ARG A 479 -8.81 13.02 14.11
N ASP A 480 -9.74 12.30 13.51
CA ASP A 480 -10.47 12.73 12.34
C ASP A 480 -11.97 12.83 12.60
N ILE A 481 -12.56 13.92 12.13
CA ILE A 481 -14.01 14.08 12.01
C ILE A 481 -14.30 14.23 10.53
N SER A 482 -15.09 13.32 9.95
CA SER A 482 -15.46 13.35 8.55
C SER A 482 -16.96 13.44 8.38
N TYR A 483 -17.39 14.30 7.47
CA TYR A 483 -18.76 14.42 7.01
C TYR A 483 -18.84 14.02 5.54
N ASP A 484 -19.68 13.03 5.24
CA ASP A 484 -19.93 12.53 3.90
C ASP A 484 -21.37 12.78 3.51
N LEU A 485 -21.57 13.21 2.26
CA LEU A 485 -22.90 13.40 1.66
C LEU A 485 -22.90 12.76 0.27
N ALA A 486 -23.95 11.99 -0.02
CA ALA A 486 -24.19 11.45 -1.34
C ALA A 486 -25.63 11.75 -1.81
N TYR A 487 -25.75 12.29 -3.02
CA TYR A 487 -27.04 12.57 -3.67
C TYR A 487 -26.94 12.20 -5.15
N LYS A 488 -27.58 11.09 -5.56
CA LYS A 488 -27.60 10.64 -6.97
C LYS A 488 -26.20 10.66 -7.60
N TRP A 489 -25.89 11.69 -8.38
CA TRP A 489 -24.66 11.91 -9.13
C TRP A 489 -23.63 12.78 -8.41
N LEU A 490 -23.91 13.21 -7.17
CA LEU A 490 -23.04 14.08 -6.37
C LEU A 490 -22.58 13.34 -5.12
N THR A 491 -21.28 13.37 -4.83
CA THR A 491 -20.73 13.03 -3.52
C THR A 491 -19.86 14.16 -3.02
N PHE A 492 -19.96 14.45 -1.72
CA PHE A 492 -19.18 15.46 -1.03
C PHE A 492 -18.57 14.85 0.22
N ASN A 493 -17.31 15.08 0.46
CA ASN A 493 -16.58 14.74 1.68
C ASN A 493 -15.93 15.99 2.26
N LEU A 494 -16.00 16.15 3.57
CA LEU A 494 -15.28 17.17 4.34
C LEU A 494 -14.67 16.47 5.56
N THR A 495 -13.35 16.58 5.72
CA THR A 495 -12.62 16.00 6.85
C THR A 495 -11.81 17.08 7.56
N TYR A 496 -11.97 17.14 8.88
CA TYR A 496 -11.09 17.84 9.80
C TYR A 496 -10.21 16.81 10.50
N GLU A 497 -8.90 17.03 10.50
CA GLU A 497 -7.90 16.16 11.07
C GLU A 497 -7.02 16.95 12.04
N HIS A 498 -6.80 16.41 13.23
CA HIS A 498 -5.81 16.88 14.20
C HIS A 498 -4.68 15.86 14.30
N VAL A 499 -3.48 16.26 13.94
CA VAL A 499 -2.28 15.42 13.94
C VAL A 499 -1.38 15.79 15.10
N SER A 500 -1.07 14.82 15.96
CA SER A 500 -0.13 14.94 17.07
C SER A 500 1.17 14.25 16.72
N ASP A 501 2.31 14.87 17.10
CA ASP A 501 3.66 14.34 16.88
C ASP A 501 4.00 13.95 15.43
N PRO A 502 3.67 14.79 14.42
CA PRO A 502 3.92 14.48 13.03
C PRO A 502 5.39 14.16 12.76
N ILE A 503 5.63 13.18 11.88
CA ILE A 503 6.99 12.74 11.54
C ILE A 503 7.41 13.39 10.23
N TYR A 504 8.48 14.19 10.26
CA TYR A 504 9.01 14.83 9.06
C TYR A 504 10.53 14.81 9.02
N GLN A 505 11.09 15.00 7.83
CA GLN A 505 12.53 15.06 7.61
C GLN A 505 13.08 16.46 7.95
N THR A 506 14.20 16.48 8.66
CA THR A 506 14.99 17.69 8.91
C THR A 506 16.44 17.48 8.50
N VAL A 507 17.18 18.57 8.45
CA VAL A 507 18.63 18.57 8.24
C VAL A 507 19.28 19.27 9.42
N GLU A 508 20.30 18.63 9.99
CA GLU A 508 21.09 19.14 11.11
C GLU A 508 22.57 19.14 10.73
N MET A 509 23.39 19.84 11.51
CA MET A 509 24.84 19.83 11.36
C MET A 509 25.40 18.45 11.79
N TYR A 510 26.32 17.89 11.01
CA TYR A 510 26.97 16.62 11.32
C TYR A 510 28.35 16.84 11.97
N LYS A 511 28.57 16.26 13.16
CA LYS A 511 29.86 16.30 13.89
C LYS A 511 30.45 17.72 13.98
N ASP A 512 29.64 18.72 14.34
CA ASP A 512 30.02 20.13 14.47
C ASP A 512 30.58 20.76 13.20
N ASN A 513 30.35 20.14 12.05
CA ASN A 513 30.69 20.71 10.74
C ASN A 513 29.44 21.29 10.06
N ALA A 514 29.32 22.59 10.04
CA ALA A 514 28.16 23.30 9.52
C ALA A 514 27.98 23.14 8.00
N THR A 515 29.01 22.69 7.27
CA THR A 515 28.92 22.44 5.81
C THR A 515 28.40 21.03 5.49
N ILE A 516 28.31 20.15 6.49
CA ILE A 516 27.80 18.78 6.30
C ILE A 516 26.40 18.66 6.90
N GLY A 517 25.40 18.42 6.07
CA GLY A 517 24.02 18.19 6.48
C GLY A 517 23.77 16.74 6.87
N LEU A 518 23.21 16.51 8.06
CA LEU A 518 22.71 15.21 8.49
C LEU A 518 21.19 15.18 8.34
N MET A 519 20.70 14.47 7.35
CA MET A 519 19.27 14.27 7.16
C MET A 519 18.75 13.21 8.13
N ARG A 520 17.69 13.54 8.89
CA ARG A 520 17.00 12.59 9.78
C ARG A 520 15.53 12.94 9.94
N MET A 521 14.75 11.96 10.43
CA MET A 521 13.37 12.17 10.80
C MET A 521 13.26 12.65 12.24
N ILE A 522 12.35 13.60 12.49
CA ILE A 522 12.01 14.07 13.84
C ILE A 522 10.50 14.16 14.00
N ASN A 523 10.04 14.19 15.26
CA ASN A 523 8.66 14.56 15.56
C ASN A 523 8.53 16.08 15.61
N GLY A 524 7.48 16.60 15.03
CA GLY A 524 7.17 18.02 14.98
C GLY A 524 6.03 18.45 15.90
N LYS A 525 5.66 19.72 15.78
CA LYS A 525 4.51 20.27 16.49
C LYS A 525 3.21 19.79 15.87
N SER A 526 2.22 19.52 16.72
CA SER A 526 0.87 19.18 16.26
C SER A 526 0.29 20.25 15.33
N TYR A 527 -0.48 19.81 14.34
CA TYR A 527 -1.15 20.70 13.39
C TYR A 527 -2.58 20.21 13.11
N ASN A 528 -3.36 21.08 12.49
CA ASN A 528 -4.70 20.78 12.01
C ASN A 528 -4.74 20.84 10.48
N ASN A 529 -5.51 19.95 9.88
CA ASN A 529 -5.74 19.89 8.45
C ASN A 529 -7.23 19.85 8.15
N VAL A 530 -7.66 20.56 7.10
CA VAL A 530 -9.02 20.49 6.58
C VAL A 530 -8.94 20.13 5.10
N SER A 531 -9.57 19.04 4.73
CA SER A 531 -9.66 18.60 3.36
C SER A 531 -11.11 18.44 2.91
N SER A 532 -11.39 18.75 1.65
CA SER A 532 -12.71 18.55 1.06
C SER A 532 -12.60 18.02 -0.36
N MET A 533 -13.57 17.18 -0.75
CA MET A 533 -13.68 16.64 -2.09
C MET A 533 -15.14 16.68 -2.56
N LEU A 534 -15.33 17.21 -3.74
CA LEU A 534 -16.62 17.20 -4.43
C LEU A 534 -16.47 16.37 -5.72
N THR A 535 -17.25 15.31 -5.83
CA THR A 535 -17.29 14.47 -7.04
C THR A 535 -18.65 14.61 -7.72
N LEU A 536 -18.63 14.94 -9.01
CA LEU A 536 -19.81 15.08 -9.85
C LEU A 536 -19.74 14.05 -10.99
N GLN A 537 -20.73 13.17 -11.07
CA GLN A 537 -20.83 12.11 -12.10
C GLN A 537 -22.20 12.18 -12.79
N PRO A 538 -22.56 13.30 -13.45
CA PRO A 538 -23.84 13.42 -14.13
C PRO A 538 -23.90 12.49 -15.34
N THR A 539 -25.07 11.94 -15.63
CA THR A 539 -25.36 11.20 -16.87
C THR A 539 -26.11 12.13 -17.80
N PHE A 540 -25.57 12.35 -18.97
CA PHE A 540 -26.25 13.06 -20.06
C PHE A 540 -26.92 11.99 -20.94
N GLY A 541 -28.28 12.06 -21.00
CA GLY A 541 -29.11 11.17 -21.84
C GLY A 541 -29.18 11.64 -23.28
#